data_bc120dfe39bd3101f0378db0220c09ba
#
_entry.id   bc120dfe39bd3101f0378db0220c09ba
#
_cell.length_a   1.000
_cell.length_b   1.000
_cell.length_c   1.000
_cell.angle_alpha   90.00
_cell.angle_beta   90.00
_cell.angle_gamma   90.00
#
_symmetry.space_group_name_H-M   'P 1'
#
loop_
_entity.id
_entity.type
_entity.pdbx_description
1 polymer ?
#
loop_
_entity_poly.entity_id
_entity_poly.type
_entity_poly.pdbx_seq_one_letter_code
_entity_poly.pdbx_strand_id
1 'polypeptide(L)'
;LSTASTREGWWSGALSSRDTDKYGYQGKYYPLHSRIEIRAKIPYIYGIWMGPWCRHYAGASVAELDIEEFFVKEFENTASPRRLSQALHLHDNKTGNLGINVNGYGRHTVLDFDPGADFHTYGVQVDPDPVSPDKHAIISYLLDGKVTNTFKTIDYDDRYNTFITKAIAEGREKRTWDIAITGQIGGKNENGIGYPEDRNANLRNVSMDVDWVRVFTRDETEPEIPEKPEYPVEKFDYSRAVVEKRVFDSKMYWYPI
;
A
#
# COMPACT_ATOMS: atom_id res chain seq x y z
N LEU A 1 -3.27 13.53 2.94
CA LEU A 1 -4.27 13.41 1.87
C LEU A 1 -4.62 14.81 1.43
N SER A 2 -4.07 15.24 0.28
CA SER A 2 -4.48 16.46 -0.36
C SER A 2 -5.99 16.37 -0.60
N THR A 3 -6.69 17.44 -0.32
CA THR A 3 -8.04 17.67 -0.76
C THR A 3 -8.05 17.62 -2.30
N ALA A 4 -8.17 16.41 -2.86
CA ALA A 4 -8.52 16.28 -4.25
C ALA A 4 -9.84 17.02 -4.40
N SER A 5 -9.92 17.93 -5.36
CA SER A 5 -11.18 18.56 -5.71
C SER A 5 -12.17 17.43 -5.95
N THR A 6 -13.16 17.32 -5.08
CA THR A 6 -14.24 16.36 -5.23
C THR A 6 -14.98 16.73 -6.49
N ARG A 7 -14.64 16.06 -7.60
CA ARG A 7 -15.56 16.05 -8.74
C ARG A 7 -16.75 15.21 -8.30
N GLU A 8 -17.94 15.78 -8.36
CA GLU A 8 -19.17 15.07 -8.00
C GLU A 8 -19.27 13.76 -8.77
N GLY A 9 -19.55 12.68 -8.06
CA GLY A 9 -19.93 11.41 -8.65
C GLY A 9 -18.91 10.26 -8.58
N TRP A 10 -17.70 10.47 -8.05
CA TRP A 10 -16.71 9.40 -7.87
C TRP A 10 -16.59 8.96 -6.41
N TRP A 11 -16.53 7.65 -6.21
CA TRP A 11 -16.38 7.00 -4.90
C TRP A 11 -15.20 6.05 -4.93
N SER A 12 -14.46 5.98 -3.86
CA SER A 12 -13.32 5.08 -3.74
C SER A 12 -13.37 4.31 -2.43
N GLY A 13 -12.88 3.07 -2.46
CA GLY A 13 -12.76 2.21 -1.30
C GLY A 13 -11.35 2.18 -0.73
N ALA A 14 -11.26 1.81 0.55
CA ALA A 14 -10.00 1.57 1.20
C ALA A 14 -10.16 0.54 2.32
N LEU A 15 -9.18 -0.34 2.46
CA LEU A 15 -9.04 -1.32 3.55
C LEU A 15 -7.76 -1.01 4.32
N SER A 16 -7.77 -1.19 5.63
CA SER A 16 -6.57 -1.04 6.44
C SER A 16 -6.60 -1.98 7.64
N SER A 17 -5.45 -2.51 8.00
CA SER A 17 -5.28 -3.29 9.21
C SER A 17 -5.05 -2.42 10.46
N ARG A 18 -4.97 -1.10 10.32
CA ARG A 18 -4.66 -0.15 11.40
C ARG A 18 -5.80 -0.01 12.40
N ASP A 19 -5.46 0.32 13.66
CA ASP A 19 -6.40 0.72 14.69
C ASP A 19 -7.30 1.87 14.26
N THR A 20 -8.55 1.82 14.66
CA THR A 20 -9.41 2.99 14.58
C THR A 20 -10.20 3.15 15.88
N ASP A 21 -9.89 4.21 16.62
CA ASP A 21 -10.57 4.53 17.86
C ASP A 21 -12.07 4.76 17.65
N LYS A 22 -12.42 5.25 16.47
CA LYS A 22 -13.80 5.59 16.12
C LYS A 22 -14.75 4.38 16.15
N TYR A 23 -14.25 3.17 15.89
CA TYR A 23 -15.09 1.96 15.82
C TYR A 23 -14.68 0.89 16.83
N GLY A 24 -13.74 1.19 17.74
CA GLY A 24 -13.23 0.22 18.72
C GLY A 24 -12.45 -0.95 18.09
N TYR A 25 -12.03 -0.81 16.82
CA TYR A 25 -11.26 -1.84 16.14
C TYR A 25 -9.83 -1.84 16.66
N GLN A 26 -9.40 -2.98 17.17
CA GLN A 26 -7.99 -3.21 17.53
C GLN A 26 -7.24 -3.61 16.27
N GLY A 27 -6.35 -2.74 15.79
CA GLY A 27 -5.59 -2.97 14.60
C GLY A 27 -4.69 -4.18 14.67
N LYS A 28 -4.48 -4.79 13.52
CA LYS A 28 -3.49 -5.83 13.32
C LYS A 28 -2.24 -5.23 12.69
N TYR A 29 -1.12 -5.38 13.39
CA TYR A 29 0.19 -4.96 12.92
C TYR A 29 1.08 -6.18 12.72
N TYR A 30 2.03 -6.04 11.83
CA TYR A 30 2.91 -7.12 11.39
C TYR A 30 4.36 -6.84 11.76
N PRO A 31 5.20 -7.87 11.88
CA PRO A 31 6.59 -7.71 12.32
C PRO A 31 7.43 -6.83 11.41
N LEU A 32 8.43 -6.16 12.02
CA LEU A 32 9.42 -5.33 11.33
C LEU A 32 10.09 -6.09 10.19
N HIS A 33 10.62 -7.27 10.50
CA HIS A 33 11.27 -8.16 9.56
C HIS A 33 10.28 -9.23 9.09
N SER A 34 9.63 -8.95 8.00
CA SER A 34 8.61 -9.82 7.41
C SER A 34 8.58 -9.68 5.90
N ARG A 35 7.96 -10.65 5.24
CA ARG A 35 7.58 -10.56 3.84
C ARG A 35 6.07 -10.47 3.75
N ILE A 36 5.57 -9.44 3.12
CA ILE A 36 4.15 -9.17 2.91
C ILE A 36 3.87 -9.33 1.43
N GLU A 37 2.91 -10.16 1.11
CA GLU A 37 2.48 -10.42 -0.26
C GLU A 37 0.97 -10.25 -0.39
N ILE A 38 0.57 -9.63 -1.48
CA ILE A 38 -0.81 -9.43 -1.87
C ILE A 38 -1.01 -9.99 -3.27
N ARG A 39 -1.95 -10.91 -3.45
CA ARG A 39 -2.34 -11.42 -4.75
C ARG A 39 -3.59 -10.71 -5.22
N ALA A 40 -3.45 -9.96 -6.30
CA ALA A 40 -4.51 -9.08 -6.77
C ALA A 40 -4.51 -8.93 -8.31
N LYS A 41 -5.69 -8.58 -8.85
CA LYS A 41 -5.83 -7.97 -10.17
C LYS A 41 -6.01 -6.49 -9.96
N ILE A 42 -5.10 -5.69 -10.48
CA ILE A 42 -5.07 -4.25 -10.24
C ILE A 42 -5.27 -3.53 -11.57
N PRO A 43 -6.33 -2.70 -11.70
CA PRO A 43 -6.64 -2.06 -12.97
C PRO A 43 -5.56 -1.06 -13.39
N TYR A 44 -5.03 -1.22 -14.61
CA TYR A 44 -4.10 -0.29 -15.21
C TYR A 44 -4.87 0.72 -16.09
N ILE A 45 -5.50 1.71 -15.47
CA ILE A 45 -6.42 2.62 -16.12
C ILE A 45 -6.04 4.06 -15.84
N TYR A 46 -6.03 4.90 -16.87
CA TYR A 46 -5.79 6.33 -16.74
C TYR A 46 -6.76 6.97 -15.73
N GLY A 47 -6.22 7.72 -14.79
CA GLY A 47 -7.01 8.38 -13.75
C GLY A 47 -7.39 7.49 -12.55
N ILE A 48 -6.94 6.23 -12.53
CA ILE A 48 -7.15 5.29 -11.43
C ILE A 48 -5.80 4.97 -10.80
N TRP A 49 -5.73 5.09 -9.48
CA TRP A 49 -4.56 4.76 -8.69
C TRP A 49 -4.98 3.91 -7.50
N MET A 50 -4.86 2.62 -7.67
CA MET A 50 -5.20 1.62 -6.65
C MET A 50 -3.97 0.80 -6.36
N GLY A 51 -3.70 0.57 -5.07
CA GLY A 51 -2.57 -0.26 -4.70
C GLY A 51 -2.47 -0.60 -3.21
N PRO A 52 -1.78 -1.71 -2.91
CA PRO A 52 -1.38 -2.06 -1.57
C PRO A 52 -0.08 -1.34 -1.16
N TRP A 53 -0.04 -0.92 0.08
CA TRP A 53 1.11 -0.28 0.72
C TRP A 53 1.15 -0.55 2.21
N CYS A 54 2.29 -0.32 2.83
CA CYS A 54 2.47 -0.50 4.26
C CYS A 54 2.92 0.79 4.93
N ARG A 55 2.46 1.01 6.15
CA ARG A 55 2.88 2.14 6.97
C ARG A 55 3.49 1.64 8.27
N HIS A 56 4.45 2.38 8.75
CA HIS A 56 4.94 2.21 10.10
C HIS A 56 3.81 2.51 11.13
N TYR A 57 3.76 1.78 12.24
CA TYR A 57 2.72 1.98 13.28
C TYR A 57 2.64 3.43 13.79
N ALA A 58 3.77 4.16 13.79
CA ALA A 58 3.82 5.57 14.16
C ALA A 58 3.42 6.53 13.00
N GLY A 59 3.08 5.99 11.85
CA GLY A 59 2.56 6.71 10.69
C GLY A 59 3.47 6.66 9.46
N ALA A 60 2.88 6.95 8.31
CA ALA A 60 3.60 7.07 7.03
C ALA A 60 4.71 8.13 7.09
N SER A 61 4.57 9.14 7.96
CA SER A 61 5.62 10.14 8.22
C SER A 61 6.85 9.61 8.95
N VAL A 62 6.94 8.34 9.26
CA VAL A 62 8.15 7.66 9.75
C VAL A 62 8.72 6.79 8.65
N ALA A 63 7.91 5.87 8.11
CA ALA A 63 8.25 5.07 6.95
C ALA A 63 6.99 4.56 6.24
N GLU A 64 7.09 4.46 4.91
CA GLU A 64 6.05 3.96 4.01
C GLU A 64 6.70 3.06 2.96
N LEU A 65 6.06 1.94 2.68
CA LEU A 65 6.48 0.96 1.68
C LEU A 65 5.35 0.78 0.68
N ASP A 66 5.47 1.37 -0.51
CA ASP A 66 4.48 1.23 -1.56
C ASP A 66 4.78 -0.03 -2.37
N ILE A 67 3.95 -1.05 -2.16
CA ILE A 67 4.16 -2.37 -2.74
C ILE A 67 3.84 -2.36 -4.24
N GLU A 68 2.85 -1.58 -4.61
CA GLU A 68 2.47 -1.41 -6.01
C GLU A 68 1.78 -0.06 -6.22
N GLU A 69 2.19 0.62 -7.30
CA GLU A 69 1.58 1.86 -7.78
C GLU A 69 1.61 1.90 -9.30
N PHE A 70 0.50 2.33 -9.92
CA PHE A 70 0.40 2.53 -11.37
C PHE A 70 0.17 3.99 -11.72
N PHE A 71 1.19 4.63 -12.29
CA PHE A 71 1.13 6.01 -12.79
C PHE A 71 0.88 6.03 -14.30
N VAL A 72 -0.32 5.63 -14.72
CA VAL A 72 -0.65 5.41 -16.14
C VAL A 72 -0.40 6.65 -17.00
N LYS A 73 -0.76 7.83 -16.52
CA LYS A 73 -0.56 9.09 -17.24
C LYS A 73 0.92 9.38 -17.50
N GLU A 74 1.77 9.09 -16.52
CA GLU A 74 3.21 9.39 -16.61
C GLU A 74 3.87 8.60 -17.74
N PHE A 75 3.43 7.36 -17.95
CA PHE A 75 4.09 6.43 -18.86
C PHE A 75 3.33 6.17 -20.17
N GLU A 76 2.11 6.65 -20.32
CA GLU A 76 1.24 6.33 -21.48
C GLU A 76 1.86 6.61 -22.85
N ASN A 77 2.71 7.64 -22.93
CA ASN A 77 3.36 8.06 -24.18
C ASN A 77 4.82 7.59 -24.30
N THR A 78 5.23 6.62 -23.50
CA THR A 78 6.58 6.04 -23.54
C THR A 78 6.61 4.76 -24.38
N ALA A 79 7.80 4.31 -24.77
CA ALA A 79 7.98 3.05 -25.49
C ALA A 79 7.57 1.82 -24.65
N SER A 80 7.51 1.98 -23.33
CA SER A 80 7.08 0.95 -22.37
C SER A 80 6.05 1.54 -21.44
N PRO A 81 4.77 1.62 -21.87
CA PRO A 81 3.75 2.36 -21.15
C PRO A 81 3.26 1.67 -19.87
N ARG A 82 3.41 0.35 -19.76
CA ARG A 82 3.02 -0.38 -18.55
C ARG A 82 4.21 -0.52 -17.62
N ARG A 83 4.14 0.12 -16.48
CA ARG A 83 5.21 0.10 -15.48
C ARG A 83 4.63 -0.04 -14.08
N LEU A 84 5.26 -0.91 -13.31
CA LEU A 84 5.05 -1.06 -11.89
C LEU A 84 6.02 -0.13 -11.17
N SER A 85 5.50 0.77 -10.37
CA SER A 85 6.26 1.59 -9.42
C SER A 85 6.19 0.96 -8.05
N GLN A 86 7.33 0.92 -7.38
CA GLN A 86 7.47 0.43 -6.00
C GLN A 86 8.37 1.41 -5.26
N ALA A 87 7.90 1.93 -4.13
CA ALA A 87 8.56 3.04 -3.47
C ALA A 87 8.87 2.77 -2.00
N LEU A 88 9.99 3.33 -1.56
CA LEU A 88 10.38 3.45 -0.16
C LEU A 88 10.37 4.93 0.21
N HIS A 89 9.54 5.31 1.17
CA HIS A 89 9.53 6.64 1.74
C HIS A 89 10.08 6.61 3.16
N LEU A 90 11.16 7.36 3.38
CA LEU A 90 11.76 7.57 4.69
C LEU A 90 11.72 9.05 5.03
N HIS A 91 11.26 9.38 6.22
CA HIS A 91 11.05 10.75 6.66
C HIS A 91 12.07 11.18 7.72
N ASP A 92 12.43 12.46 7.72
CA ASP A 92 13.22 13.05 8.78
C ASP A 92 12.47 12.99 10.11
N ASN A 93 13.07 12.33 11.11
CA ASN A 93 12.43 12.09 12.41
C ASN A 93 12.18 13.37 13.23
N LYS A 94 12.82 14.49 12.89
CA LYS A 94 12.67 15.76 13.61
C LYS A 94 11.59 16.62 13.00
N THR A 95 11.51 16.63 11.67
CA THR A 95 10.60 17.53 10.95
C THR A 95 9.38 16.80 10.37
N GLY A 96 9.44 15.48 10.26
CA GLY A 96 8.44 14.68 9.53
C GLY A 96 8.45 14.92 8.01
N ASN A 97 9.39 15.72 7.52
CA ASN A 97 9.52 15.97 6.09
C ASN A 97 10.09 14.74 5.39
N LEU A 98 9.61 14.47 4.19
CA LEU A 98 10.15 13.42 3.36
C LEU A 98 11.63 13.70 3.06
N GLY A 99 12.51 12.87 3.61
CA GLY A 99 13.94 12.95 3.38
C GLY A 99 14.42 12.12 2.21
N ILE A 100 13.77 10.96 2.03
CA ILE A 100 14.09 10.01 0.97
C ILE A 100 12.78 9.51 0.36
N ASN A 101 12.67 9.73 -0.92
CA ASN A 101 11.68 9.13 -1.79
C ASN A 101 12.44 8.27 -2.79
N VAL A 102 12.45 6.95 -2.57
CA VAL A 102 13.24 6.02 -3.37
C VAL A 102 12.34 5.30 -4.38
N ASN A 103 11.49 6.02 -5.06
CA ASN A 103 10.91 5.51 -6.31
C ASN A 103 11.70 5.99 -7.53
N GLY A 104 12.93 6.38 -7.33
CA GLY A 104 13.80 7.09 -8.26
C GLY A 104 13.55 6.79 -9.73
N TYR A 105 13.54 7.82 -10.53
CA TYR A 105 13.51 7.76 -11.99
C TYR A 105 14.44 6.66 -12.51
N GLY A 106 13.85 5.63 -13.14
CA GLY A 106 14.57 4.49 -13.69
C GLY A 106 14.49 3.17 -12.91
N ARG A 107 13.81 3.12 -11.77
CA ARG A 107 13.58 1.88 -10.99
C ARG A 107 12.18 1.30 -11.15
N HIS A 108 11.48 1.69 -12.19
CA HIS A 108 10.18 1.10 -12.53
C HIS A 108 10.39 -0.22 -13.27
N THR A 109 9.66 -1.24 -12.86
CA THR A 109 9.63 -2.51 -13.57
C THR A 109 8.69 -2.41 -14.76
N VAL A 110 9.18 -2.67 -15.96
CA VAL A 110 8.34 -2.76 -17.16
C VAL A 110 7.54 -4.05 -17.12
N LEU A 111 6.25 -3.94 -17.36
CA LEU A 111 5.35 -5.09 -17.43
C LEU A 111 5.08 -5.46 -18.89
N ASP A 112 5.23 -6.73 -19.20
CA ASP A 112 4.89 -7.35 -20.50
C ASP A 112 3.47 -7.91 -20.55
N PHE A 113 2.70 -7.72 -19.47
CA PHE A 113 1.32 -8.16 -19.31
C PHE A 113 0.41 -6.99 -18.89
N ASP A 114 -0.90 -7.24 -18.90
CA ASP A 114 -1.90 -6.33 -18.33
C ASP A 114 -2.22 -6.76 -16.89
N PRO A 115 -1.86 -5.95 -15.88
CA PRO A 115 -2.07 -6.32 -14.47
C PRO A 115 -3.54 -6.39 -14.05
N GLY A 116 -4.44 -5.83 -14.85
CA GLY A 116 -5.88 -5.96 -14.66
C GLY A 116 -6.50 -7.22 -15.30
N ALA A 117 -5.74 -7.94 -16.12
CA ALA A 117 -6.26 -9.12 -16.83
C ALA A 117 -6.24 -10.39 -15.98
N ASP A 118 -5.22 -10.55 -15.12
CA ASP A 118 -5.08 -11.74 -14.27
C ASP A 118 -4.52 -11.37 -12.89
N PHE A 119 -4.52 -12.34 -11.98
CA PHE A 119 -3.96 -12.19 -10.64
C PHE A 119 -2.44 -12.29 -10.66
N HIS A 120 -1.79 -11.28 -10.14
CA HIS A 120 -0.36 -11.24 -9.88
C HIS A 120 -0.08 -11.08 -8.37
N THR A 121 1.10 -11.53 -7.94
CA THR A 121 1.52 -11.41 -6.54
C THR A 121 2.51 -10.28 -6.41
N TYR A 122 2.11 -9.24 -5.71
CA TYR A 122 2.94 -8.08 -5.38
C TYR A 122 3.45 -8.22 -3.96
N GLY A 123 4.71 -7.90 -3.70
CA GLY A 123 5.27 -8.11 -2.37
C GLY A 123 6.37 -7.14 -1.99
N VAL A 124 6.57 -7.04 -0.67
CA VAL A 124 7.72 -6.39 -0.06
C VAL A 124 8.28 -7.28 1.03
N GLN A 125 9.60 -7.38 1.10
CA GLN A 125 10.34 -8.10 2.14
C GLN A 125 11.29 -7.14 2.83
N VAL A 126 11.26 -7.12 4.15
CA VAL A 126 12.14 -6.33 5.00
C VAL A 126 13.06 -7.27 5.76
N ASP A 127 14.32 -7.31 5.40
CA ASP A 127 15.34 -8.11 6.04
C ASP A 127 16.24 -7.23 6.91
N PRO A 128 16.75 -7.72 8.05
CA PRO A 128 17.78 -7.01 8.80
C PRO A 128 19.05 -6.89 7.95
N ASP A 129 19.69 -5.74 8.01
CA ASP A 129 21.01 -5.57 7.41
C ASP A 129 22.03 -6.45 8.17
N PRO A 130 22.86 -7.25 7.48
CA PRO A 130 23.77 -8.19 8.16
C PRO A 130 24.89 -7.51 8.95
N VAL A 131 25.18 -6.23 8.68
CA VAL A 131 26.23 -5.47 9.34
C VAL A 131 25.70 -4.70 10.55
N SER A 132 24.48 -4.16 10.43
CA SER A 132 23.87 -3.31 11.45
C SER A 132 22.36 -3.54 11.56
N PRO A 133 21.94 -4.73 12.01
CA PRO A 133 20.53 -5.14 12.00
C PRO A 133 19.62 -4.28 12.88
N ASP A 134 20.18 -3.65 13.93
CA ASP A 134 19.44 -2.79 14.86
C ASP A 134 19.17 -1.38 14.30
N LYS A 135 19.75 -1.04 13.13
CA LYS A 135 19.63 0.28 12.53
C LYS A 135 19.20 0.25 11.09
N HIS A 136 19.57 -0.79 10.35
CA HIS A 136 19.42 -0.83 8.92
C HIS A 136 18.71 -2.11 8.46
N ALA A 137 18.09 -2.01 7.29
CA ALA A 137 17.39 -3.10 6.64
C ALA A 137 17.71 -3.14 5.15
N ILE A 138 17.53 -4.33 4.59
CA ILE A 138 17.45 -4.56 3.14
C ILE A 138 15.96 -4.72 2.81
N ILE A 139 15.45 -3.83 1.96
CA ILE A 139 14.06 -3.84 1.53
C ILE A 139 14.01 -4.30 0.09
N SER A 140 13.39 -5.46 -0.14
CA SER A 140 13.25 -6.06 -1.47
C SER A 140 11.79 -6.07 -1.88
N TYR A 141 11.50 -5.50 -3.04
CA TYR A 141 10.18 -5.58 -3.66
C TYR A 141 10.11 -6.75 -4.62
N LEU A 142 8.93 -7.34 -4.73
CA LEU A 142 8.72 -8.56 -5.51
C LEU A 142 7.50 -8.43 -6.41
N LEU A 143 7.60 -9.10 -7.56
CA LEU A 143 6.49 -9.36 -8.47
C LEU A 143 6.54 -10.84 -8.86
N ASP A 144 5.46 -11.58 -8.60
CA ASP A 144 5.34 -13.02 -8.86
C ASP A 144 6.54 -13.83 -8.31
N GLY A 145 6.93 -13.49 -7.08
CA GLY A 145 8.03 -14.13 -6.36
C GLY A 145 9.44 -13.72 -6.80
N LYS A 146 9.57 -12.88 -7.84
CA LYS A 146 10.87 -12.39 -8.32
C LYS A 146 11.14 -11.00 -7.75
N VAL A 147 12.36 -10.77 -7.27
CA VAL A 147 12.80 -9.45 -6.82
C VAL A 147 12.89 -8.50 -8.01
N THR A 148 12.20 -7.38 -7.91
CA THR A 148 12.18 -6.30 -8.91
C THR A 148 13.09 -5.15 -8.53
N ASN A 149 13.09 -4.79 -7.23
CA ASN A 149 13.88 -3.70 -6.69
C ASN A 149 14.44 -4.08 -5.32
N THR A 150 15.62 -3.55 -4.98
CA THR A 150 16.21 -3.71 -3.64
C THR A 150 16.80 -2.38 -3.18
N PHE A 151 16.49 -2.01 -1.94
CA PHE A 151 17.01 -0.81 -1.28
C PHE A 151 17.71 -1.24 0.02
N LYS A 152 18.90 -0.68 0.24
CA LYS A 152 19.64 -0.87 1.49
C LYS A 152 19.58 0.44 2.26
N THR A 153 18.98 0.42 3.43
CA THR A 153 18.81 1.65 4.20
C THR A 153 20.12 2.21 4.73
N ILE A 154 21.17 1.39 4.82
CA ILE A 154 22.54 1.82 5.17
C ILE A 154 23.15 2.81 4.16
N ASP A 155 22.61 2.85 2.93
CA ASP A 155 23.06 3.77 1.90
C ASP A 155 22.56 5.21 2.13
N TYR A 156 21.74 5.44 3.16
CA TYR A 156 21.09 6.71 3.47
C TYR A 156 21.47 7.25 4.85
N ASP A 157 21.34 8.55 5.04
CA ASP A 157 21.62 9.22 6.32
C ASP A 157 20.72 8.66 7.44
N ASP A 158 21.32 8.35 8.58
CA ASP A 158 20.65 7.74 9.75
C ASP A 158 19.44 8.53 10.26
N ARG A 159 19.41 9.85 10.05
CA ARG A 159 18.28 10.69 10.47
C ARG A 159 16.96 10.31 9.76
N TYR A 160 17.05 9.64 8.60
CA TYR A 160 15.90 9.13 7.85
C TYR A 160 15.57 7.68 8.18
N ASN A 161 16.51 6.94 8.78
CA ASN A 161 16.39 5.52 9.06
C ASN A 161 15.91 5.23 10.49
N THR A 162 14.92 5.95 10.97
CA THR A 162 14.51 5.87 12.38
C THR A 162 13.42 4.83 12.64
N PHE A 163 12.86 4.22 11.61
CA PHE A 163 11.75 3.28 11.76
C PHE A 163 12.16 1.99 12.51
N ILE A 164 13.39 1.50 12.29
CA ILE A 164 13.92 0.31 12.98
C ILE A 164 14.21 0.64 14.45
N THR A 165 15.05 1.67 14.67
CA THR A 165 15.45 2.06 16.02
C THR A 165 14.26 2.47 16.88
N LYS A 166 13.25 3.09 16.29
CA LYS A 166 11.99 3.43 16.95
C LYS A 166 11.19 2.18 17.32
N ALA A 167 11.07 1.22 16.42
CA ALA A 167 10.35 -0.02 16.68
C ALA A 167 11.02 -0.81 17.83
N ILE A 168 12.36 -0.91 17.84
CA ILE A 168 13.14 -1.56 18.88
C ILE A 168 12.98 -0.84 20.23
N ALA A 169 13.18 0.48 20.24
CA ALA A 169 13.11 1.28 21.47
C ALA A 169 11.72 1.23 22.14
N GLU A 170 10.67 1.03 21.37
CA GLU A 170 9.28 0.96 21.84
C GLU A 170 8.76 -0.48 22.00
N GLY A 171 9.63 -1.51 21.80
CA GLY A 171 9.23 -2.92 21.88
C GLY A 171 8.14 -3.30 20.88
N ARG A 172 8.20 -2.72 19.67
CA ARG A 172 7.20 -2.85 18.64
C ARG A 172 7.64 -3.67 17.42
N GLU A 173 8.76 -4.38 17.51
CA GLU A 173 9.35 -5.15 16.40
C GLU A 173 8.38 -6.19 15.84
N LYS A 174 7.54 -6.78 16.69
CA LYS A 174 6.49 -7.73 16.29
C LYS A 174 5.22 -7.05 15.78
N ARG A 175 5.13 -5.72 15.86
CA ARG A 175 3.94 -4.92 15.55
C ARG A 175 4.30 -3.59 14.87
N THR A 176 5.09 -3.65 13.81
CA THR A 176 5.66 -2.47 13.14
C THR A 176 4.81 -1.98 11.97
N TRP A 177 4.38 -2.88 11.10
CA TRP A 177 3.71 -2.51 9.86
C TRP A 177 2.20 -2.68 9.93
N ASP A 178 1.44 -1.70 9.51
CA ASP A 178 0.07 -1.89 9.08
C ASP A 178 0.00 -2.00 7.55
N ILE A 179 -0.98 -2.73 7.06
CA ILE A 179 -1.23 -2.93 5.63
C ILE A 179 -2.45 -2.08 5.25
N ALA A 180 -2.33 -1.33 4.19
CA ALA A 180 -3.42 -0.60 3.57
C ALA A 180 -3.56 -1.01 2.09
N ILE A 181 -4.79 -1.12 1.65
CA ILE A 181 -5.17 -1.32 0.25
C ILE A 181 -6.13 -0.20 -0.07
N THR A 182 -5.69 0.72 -0.91
CA THR A 182 -6.43 1.96 -1.14
C THR A 182 -6.67 2.18 -2.61
N GLY A 183 -7.78 2.84 -2.94
CA GLY A 183 -8.04 3.34 -4.26
C GLY A 183 -8.14 4.86 -4.25
N GLN A 184 -7.49 5.51 -5.19
CA GLN A 184 -7.66 6.92 -5.50
C GLN A 184 -8.16 7.06 -6.93
N ILE A 185 -9.10 7.97 -7.13
CA ILE A 185 -9.67 8.29 -8.43
C ILE A 185 -9.32 9.73 -8.75
N GLY A 186 -8.63 9.90 -9.87
CA GLY A 186 -8.10 11.19 -10.27
C GLY A 186 -6.94 11.66 -9.42
N GLY A 187 -6.29 12.68 -9.86
CA GLY A 187 -5.19 13.34 -9.18
C GLY A 187 -4.70 14.53 -9.96
N LYS A 188 -3.99 15.42 -9.27
CA LYS A 188 -3.32 16.54 -9.93
C LYS A 188 -2.38 16.01 -11.00
N ASN A 189 -2.22 16.77 -12.05
CA ASN A 189 -1.33 16.43 -13.18
C ASN A 189 0.11 16.07 -12.75
N GLU A 190 0.54 16.60 -11.65
CA GLU A 190 1.88 16.41 -11.07
C GLU A 190 2.17 14.98 -10.65
N ASN A 191 1.14 14.18 -10.32
CA ASN A 191 1.31 12.83 -9.80
C ASN A 191 1.23 11.72 -10.87
N GLY A 192 1.23 12.06 -12.16
CA GLY A 192 1.18 11.05 -13.22
C GLY A 192 -0.13 10.26 -13.32
N ILE A 193 -1.19 10.64 -12.59
CA ILE A 193 -2.45 9.89 -12.51
C ILE A 193 -3.47 10.38 -13.55
N GLY A 194 -3.74 11.69 -13.62
CA GLY A 194 -4.79 12.27 -14.44
C GLY A 194 -6.19 12.07 -13.87
N TYR A 195 -7.21 12.34 -14.67
CA TYR A 195 -8.61 12.10 -14.33
C TYR A 195 -9.25 11.15 -15.34
N PRO A 196 -10.06 10.17 -14.91
CA PRO A 196 -10.63 9.17 -15.83
C PRO A 196 -11.41 9.80 -16.99
N GLU A 197 -12.12 10.89 -16.74
CA GLU A 197 -12.94 11.59 -17.72
C GLU A 197 -12.12 12.19 -18.86
N ASP A 198 -10.85 12.45 -18.66
CA ASP A 198 -9.97 13.01 -19.71
C ASP A 198 -9.79 12.01 -20.86
N ARG A 199 -9.99 10.71 -20.60
CA ARG A 199 -9.83 9.62 -21.58
C ARG A 199 -11.10 8.82 -21.80
N ASN A 200 -11.94 8.67 -20.78
CA ASN A 200 -13.16 7.87 -20.87
C ASN A 200 -14.30 8.47 -20.03
N ALA A 201 -15.07 9.37 -20.62
CA ALA A 201 -16.23 9.99 -19.98
C ALA A 201 -17.31 8.97 -19.53
N ASN A 202 -17.29 7.75 -20.06
CA ASN A 202 -18.25 6.70 -19.75
C ASN A 202 -17.75 5.70 -18.70
N LEU A 203 -16.53 5.85 -18.18
CA LEU A 203 -16.04 5.00 -17.08
C LEU A 203 -16.96 5.17 -15.88
N ARG A 204 -17.46 4.07 -15.33
CA ARG A 204 -18.38 4.10 -14.18
C ARG A 204 -17.89 3.26 -13.02
N ASN A 205 -17.50 2.03 -13.28
CA ASN A 205 -17.09 1.10 -12.24
C ASN A 205 -15.70 0.56 -12.55
N VAL A 206 -14.82 0.61 -11.56
CA VAL A 206 -13.49 0.01 -11.61
C VAL A 206 -13.31 -0.76 -10.30
N SER A 207 -12.88 -1.99 -10.40
CA SER A 207 -12.57 -2.82 -9.24
C SER A 207 -11.11 -3.25 -9.25
N MET A 208 -10.55 -3.38 -8.05
CA MET A 208 -9.38 -4.17 -7.78
C MET A 208 -9.84 -5.44 -7.08
N ASP A 209 -9.48 -6.59 -7.62
CA ASP A 209 -9.83 -7.87 -7.02
C ASP A 209 -8.65 -8.37 -6.20
N VAL A 210 -8.86 -8.64 -4.91
CA VAL A 210 -7.84 -9.18 -4.01
C VAL A 210 -8.19 -10.62 -3.66
N ASP A 211 -7.31 -11.54 -4.01
CA ASP A 211 -7.46 -12.97 -3.70
C ASP A 211 -7.03 -13.25 -2.26
N TRP A 212 -5.83 -12.82 -1.90
CA TRP A 212 -5.31 -12.98 -0.55
C TRP A 212 -4.22 -11.97 -0.19
N VAL A 213 -4.03 -11.81 1.12
CA VAL A 213 -2.89 -11.13 1.75
C VAL A 213 -2.19 -12.16 2.64
N ARG A 214 -0.89 -12.32 2.50
CA ARG A 214 -0.05 -13.21 3.29
C ARG A 214 1.12 -12.47 3.90
N VAL A 215 1.41 -12.82 5.15
CA VAL A 215 2.59 -12.30 5.86
C VAL A 215 3.42 -13.48 6.33
N PHE A 216 4.67 -13.48 5.92
CA PHE A 216 5.65 -14.48 6.33
C PHE A 216 6.61 -13.84 7.32
N THR A 217 6.86 -14.53 8.42
CA THR A 217 7.81 -14.12 9.46
C THR A 217 9.03 -15.04 9.44
N ARG A 218 10.12 -14.57 10.01
CA ARG A 218 11.33 -15.38 10.13
C ARG A 218 11.34 -16.32 11.33
N ASP A 219 10.41 -16.14 12.28
CA ASP A 219 10.31 -17.01 13.43
C ASP A 219 9.89 -18.40 12.98
N GLU A 220 10.77 -19.38 13.23
CA GLU A 220 10.60 -20.80 12.88
C GLU A 220 9.52 -21.51 13.69
N THR A 221 8.90 -20.83 14.64
CA THR A 221 7.72 -21.35 15.31
C THR A 221 6.52 -21.16 14.38
N GLU A 222 5.98 -22.26 13.87
CA GLU A 222 4.68 -22.24 13.19
C GLU A 222 3.71 -21.40 14.04
N PRO A 223 3.13 -20.33 13.50
CA PRO A 223 2.10 -19.62 14.23
C PRO A 223 1.00 -20.65 14.50
N GLU A 224 0.58 -20.78 15.76
CA GLU A 224 -0.70 -21.42 16.04
C GLU A 224 -1.71 -20.73 15.13
N ILE A 225 -2.18 -21.46 14.13
CA ILE A 225 -3.27 -20.98 13.30
C ILE A 225 -4.45 -20.88 14.28
N PRO A 226 -4.88 -19.68 14.67
CA PRO A 226 -6.03 -19.57 15.54
C PRO A 226 -7.16 -20.30 14.82
N GLU A 227 -7.82 -21.20 15.53
CA GLU A 227 -9.01 -21.88 15.01
C GLU A 227 -9.85 -20.79 14.36
N LYS A 228 -10.14 -20.98 13.08
CA LYS A 228 -10.92 -20.01 12.31
C LYS A 228 -12.19 -19.75 13.10
N PRO A 229 -12.41 -18.53 13.62
CA PRO A 229 -13.66 -18.30 14.32
C PRO A 229 -14.78 -18.62 13.34
N GLU A 230 -15.67 -19.50 13.74
CA GLU A 230 -16.91 -19.72 13.02
C GLU A 230 -17.72 -18.43 13.11
N TYR A 231 -17.44 -17.50 12.22
CA TYR A 231 -18.36 -16.40 12.01
C TYR A 231 -19.61 -17.00 11.37
N PRO A 232 -20.78 -16.81 11.94
CA PRO A 232 -22.01 -17.13 11.22
C PRO A 232 -21.93 -16.32 9.92
N VAL A 233 -21.89 -17.02 8.79
CA VAL A 233 -21.98 -16.38 7.48
C VAL A 233 -23.44 -15.92 7.35
N GLU A 234 -23.75 -14.79 7.98
CA GLU A 234 -24.96 -14.06 7.63
C GLU A 234 -24.79 -13.65 6.18
N LYS A 235 -25.58 -14.23 5.30
CA LYS A 235 -25.64 -13.79 3.91
C LYS A 235 -25.98 -12.32 3.93
N PHE A 236 -25.03 -11.48 3.52
CA PHE A 236 -25.25 -10.05 3.43
C PHE A 236 -26.39 -9.80 2.44
N ASP A 237 -27.50 -9.29 2.94
CA ASP A 237 -28.67 -8.98 2.13
C ASP A 237 -28.46 -7.59 1.48
N TYR A 238 -27.92 -7.61 0.27
CA TYR A 238 -27.70 -6.38 -0.53
C TYR A 238 -29.01 -5.63 -0.85
N SER A 239 -30.18 -6.24 -0.68
CA SER A 239 -31.47 -5.58 -0.90
C SER A 239 -31.76 -4.50 0.11
N ARG A 240 -31.04 -4.49 1.25
CA ARG A 240 -31.15 -3.50 2.33
C ARG A 240 -29.98 -2.49 2.36
N ALA A 241 -29.11 -2.52 1.41
CA ALA A 241 -28.04 -1.53 1.30
C ALA A 241 -28.69 -0.17 0.96
N VAL A 242 -28.94 0.64 1.97
CA VAL A 242 -29.39 2.03 1.80
C VAL A 242 -28.17 2.83 1.41
N VAL A 243 -28.08 3.20 0.14
CA VAL A 243 -27.11 4.19 -0.32
C VAL A 243 -27.58 5.56 0.15
N GLU A 244 -27.21 5.94 1.36
CA GLU A 244 -27.38 7.32 1.79
C GLU A 244 -26.46 8.23 1.00
N LYS A 245 -27.05 9.13 0.23
CA LYS A 245 -26.33 10.20 -0.44
C LYS A 245 -25.82 11.19 0.60
N ARG A 246 -24.62 10.98 1.11
CA ARG A 246 -23.96 11.96 2.01
C ARG A 246 -22.99 12.79 1.19
N VAL A 247 -23.12 14.09 1.30
CA VAL A 247 -22.11 15.05 0.87
C VAL A 247 -20.93 14.87 1.82
N PHE A 248 -19.80 14.35 1.32
CA PHE A 248 -18.62 14.10 2.13
C PHE A 248 -17.83 15.38 2.31
N ASP A 249 -17.76 15.80 3.54
CA ASP A 249 -16.73 16.68 4.05
C ASP A 249 -15.45 15.83 4.18
N SER A 250 -14.55 15.94 3.24
CA SER A 250 -13.16 15.43 3.11
C SER A 250 -12.60 14.39 4.09
N LYS A 251 -13.41 13.54 4.72
CA LYS A 251 -12.99 12.47 5.65
C LYS A 251 -13.31 11.12 5.06
N MET A 252 -12.27 10.30 4.85
CA MET A 252 -12.43 8.90 4.48
C MET A 252 -13.15 8.14 5.60
N TYR A 253 -14.26 7.47 5.27
CA TYR A 253 -14.95 6.58 6.18
C TYR A 253 -14.59 5.13 5.82
N TRP A 254 -14.19 4.38 6.84
CA TRP A 254 -13.86 2.98 6.75
C TRP A 254 -15.09 2.16 7.08
N TYR A 255 -15.43 1.17 6.27
CA TYR A 255 -16.44 0.17 6.60
C TYR A 255 -15.73 -1.14 6.92
N PRO A 256 -15.97 -1.75 8.09
CA PRO A 256 -15.53 -3.12 8.33
C PRO A 256 -16.34 -4.06 7.42
N ILE A 257 -15.64 -4.96 6.75
CA ILE A 257 -16.23 -6.13 6.10
C ILE A 257 -16.28 -7.24 7.13
#